data_1eeada70f6dad33d725a61616c2f9dc8
#
_entry.id   1eeada70f6dad33d725a61616c2f9dc8
#
_cell.length_a   1.000
_cell.length_b   1.000
_cell.length_c   1.000
_cell.angle_alpha   90.00
_cell.angle_beta   90.00
_cell.angle_gamma   90.00
#
_symmetry.space_group_name_H-M   'P 1'
#
loop_
_entity.id
_entity.type
_entity.pdbx_description
1 polymer ?
#
loop_
_entity_poly.entity_id
_entity_poly.type
_entity_poly.pdbx_seq_one_letter_code
_entity_poly.pdbx_strand_id
1 'polypeptide(L)'
;MQTKALEHAKPGASRALRRYEDLPGPRGVPVFGNGFQIESSRMHLRLEDWCREFGPYYRLKVGPRRMLVIGEHEAVAAVLRDRPDGLRRTTRLEEIWTEMGLQPGVFGANGESWRRQRRMVMAGFDPAHVKGYFPALRSVAQRLAARWQDSARQGRAIDLQADLMRYTVDTIAGLAFGAEVNTLGSDEDVI
;
A
#
# COMPACT_ATOMS: atom_id res chain seq x y z
N MET A 1 31.91 28.67 3.15
CA MET A 1 30.79 27.69 3.12
C MET A 1 31.15 26.58 4.07
N GLN A 2 30.55 26.57 5.27
CA GLN A 2 30.85 25.59 6.31
C GLN A 2 29.87 24.44 6.21
N THR A 3 30.38 23.27 5.91
CA THR A 3 29.65 21.99 5.91
C THR A 3 29.41 21.58 7.36
N LYS A 4 28.17 21.67 7.83
CA LYS A 4 27.76 21.25 9.15
C LYS A 4 27.69 19.71 9.18
N ALA A 5 28.67 19.09 9.81
CA ALA A 5 28.72 17.65 10.04
C ALA A 5 27.48 17.19 10.84
N LEU A 6 26.77 16.20 10.30
CA LEU A 6 25.72 15.49 11.02
C LEU A 6 26.36 14.66 12.13
N GLU A 7 26.18 15.11 13.33
CA GLU A 7 26.61 14.42 14.56
C GLU A 7 25.81 13.12 14.71
N HIS A 8 26.50 12.00 14.58
CA HIS A 8 25.94 10.67 14.82
C HIS A 8 25.61 10.55 16.31
N ALA A 9 24.33 10.50 16.63
CA ALA A 9 23.85 10.26 18.00
C ALA A 9 24.32 8.88 18.48
N LYS A 10 25.04 8.82 19.58
CA LYS A 10 25.52 7.60 20.23
C LYS A 10 24.35 6.69 20.64
N PRO A 11 24.42 5.37 20.39
CA PRO A 11 23.47 4.42 20.93
C PRO A 11 23.78 4.20 22.43
N GLY A 12 22.90 4.64 23.33
CA GLY A 12 23.14 4.34 24.74
C GLY A 12 22.38 5.16 25.79
N ALA A 13 21.21 5.69 25.48
CA ALA A 13 20.28 6.11 26.54
C ALA A 13 19.01 5.28 26.38
N SER A 14 18.68 4.44 27.36
CA SER A 14 17.36 3.80 27.46
C SER A 14 16.30 4.90 27.44
N ARG A 15 15.80 5.21 26.26
CA ARG A 15 14.76 6.22 26.07
C ARG A 15 13.50 5.66 26.72
N ALA A 16 13.07 6.24 27.83
CA ALA A 16 11.86 5.83 28.51
C ALA A 16 10.71 5.70 27.51
N LEU A 17 10.04 4.55 27.51
CA LEU A 17 8.91 4.29 26.62
C LEU A 17 7.83 5.33 26.88
N ARG A 18 7.41 6.03 25.86
CA ARG A 18 6.28 6.96 25.93
C ARG A 18 4.98 6.18 26.06
N ARG A 19 4.12 6.59 26.95
CA ARG A 19 2.76 6.04 27.03
C ARG A 19 1.91 6.65 25.93
N TYR A 20 0.89 5.93 25.49
CA TYR A 20 -0.05 6.43 24.48
C TYR A 20 -0.68 7.77 24.89
N GLU A 21 -0.98 7.92 26.17
CA GLU A 21 -1.61 9.10 26.76
C GLU A 21 -0.70 10.36 26.71
N ASP A 22 0.61 10.16 26.67
CA ASP A 22 1.60 11.24 26.64
C ASP A 22 1.88 11.74 25.21
N LEU A 23 1.34 11.06 24.19
CA LEU A 23 1.51 11.48 22.82
C LEU A 23 0.63 12.70 22.49
N PRO A 24 1.13 13.66 21.70
CA PRO A 24 0.33 14.73 21.18
C PRO A 24 -0.78 14.20 20.28
N GLY A 25 -1.76 15.03 19.97
CA GLY A 25 -2.80 14.68 19.01
C GLY A 25 -4.03 15.57 19.11
N PRO A 26 -4.92 15.51 18.11
CA PRO A 26 -6.10 16.34 18.07
C PRO A 26 -7.03 16.04 19.23
N ARG A 27 -7.67 17.09 19.76
CA ARG A 27 -8.69 16.95 20.78
C ARG A 27 -9.94 16.33 20.18
N GLY A 28 -10.34 15.17 20.69
CA GLY A 28 -11.59 14.51 20.32
C GLY A 28 -12.75 14.91 21.20
N VAL A 29 -13.97 14.67 20.72
CA VAL A 29 -15.19 14.81 21.54
C VAL A 29 -15.41 13.57 22.43
N PRO A 30 -16.08 13.70 23.57
CA PRO A 30 -16.40 12.55 24.42
C PRO A 30 -17.08 11.43 23.61
N VAL A 31 -16.79 10.17 23.94
CA VAL A 31 -17.29 8.95 23.30
C VAL A 31 -16.80 8.76 21.85
N PHE A 32 -17.03 9.71 20.95
CA PHE A 32 -16.75 9.60 19.51
C PHE A 32 -15.27 9.86 19.14
N GLY A 33 -14.52 10.50 20.03
CA GLY A 33 -13.13 10.87 19.75
C GLY A 33 -13.04 11.85 18.59
N ASN A 34 -12.19 11.53 17.61
CA ASN A 34 -11.93 12.36 16.42
C ASN A 34 -12.77 11.95 15.21
N GLY A 35 -13.75 11.05 15.38
CA GLY A 35 -14.53 10.51 14.26
C GLY A 35 -15.18 11.56 13.38
N PHE A 36 -15.77 12.61 13.98
CA PHE A 36 -16.39 13.72 13.24
C PHE A 36 -15.41 14.68 12.55
N GLN A 37 -14.12 14.57 12.85
CA GLN A 37 -13.07 15.39 12.24
C GLN A 37 -12.46 14.73 11.01
N ILE A 38 -12.88 13.50 10.69
CA ILE A 38 -12.33 12.67 9.62
C ILE A 38 -13.43 12.42 8.60
N GLU A 39 -13.24 12.97 7.43
CA GLU A 39 -14.00 12.60 6.24
C GLU A 39 -13.29 11.42 5.55
N SER A 40 -14.00 10.32 5.31
CA SER A 40 -13.39 9.08 4.79
C SER A 40 -12.68 9.27 3.45
N SER A 41 -13.25 10.08 2.56
CA SER A 41 -12.69 10.41 1.24
C SER A 41 -11.38 11.22 1.33
N ARG A 42 -11.20 12.00 2.39
CA ARG A 42 -10.07 12.91 2.62
C ARG A 42 -9.24 12.55 3.85
N MET A 43 -9.43 11.35 4.38
CA MET A 43 -8.75 10.91 5.61
C MET A 43 -7.23 11.04 5.51
N HIS A 44 -6.64 10.66 4.38
CA HIS A 44 -5.20 10.74 4.16
C HIS A 44 -4.67 12.17 4.28
N LEU A 45 -5.34 13.16 3.69
CA LEU A 45 -4.95 14.57 3.79
C LEU A 45 -5.03 15.07 5.24
N ARG A 46 -6.09 14.67 5.95
CA ARG A 46 -6.28 15.05 7.36
C ARG A 46 -5.19 14.47 8.27
N LEU A 47 -4.80 13.23 8.01
CA LEU A 47 -3.69 12.60 8.75
C LEU A 47 -2.35 13.29 8.47
N GLU A 48 -2.11 13.72 7.23
CA GLU A 48 -0.91 14.50 6.88
C GLU A 48 -0.89 15.87 7.58
N ASP A 49 -2.02 16.59 7.60
CA ASP A 49 -2.13 17.87 8.29
C ASP A 49 -1.84 17.73 9.78
N TRP A 50 -2.40 16.70 10.42
CA TRP A 50 -2.09 16.41 11.83
C TRP A 50 -0.64 15.97 12.05
N CYS A 51 -0.03 15.29 11.07
CA CYS A 51 1.39 14.97 11.15
C CYS A 51 2.27 16.25 11.12
N ARG A 52 1.88 17.25 10.34
CA ARG A 52 2.55 18.55 10.33
C ARG A 52 2.35 19.33 11.64
N GLU A 53 1.14 19.25 12.24
CA GLU A 53 0.78 19.96 13.46
C GLU A 53 1.36 19.32 14.71
N PHE A 54 1.25 17.99 14.86
CA PHE A 54 1.60 17.25 16.09
C PHE A 54 2.93 16.51 16.02
N GLY A 55 3.55 16.47 14.85
CA GLY A 55 4.78 15.71 14.60
C GLY A 55 4.51 14.28 14.13
N PRO A 56 5.60 13.51 13.86
CA PRO A 56 5.51 12.21 13.19
C PRO A 56 4.93 11.09 14.07
N TYR A 57 4.67 11.33 15.35
CA TYR A 57 4.08 10.37 16.26
C TYR A 57 2.97 11.03 17.05
N TYR A 58 1.73 10.70 16.74
CA TYR A 58 0.59 11.26 17.45
C TYR A 58 -0.52 10.24 17.66
N ARG A 59 -1.32 10.52 18.68
CA ARG A 59 -2.47 9.68 19.02
C ARG A 59 -3.74 10.17 18.34
N LEU A 60 -4.61 9.22 18.04
CA LEU A 60 -5.92 9.45 17.46
C LEU A 60 -6.91 8.49 18.10
N LYS A 61 -8.13 8.92 18.35
CA LYS A 61 -9.20 8.09 18.86
C LYS A 61 -10.42 8.16 17.95
N VAL A 62 -10.95 7.03 17.54
CA VAL A 62 -12.18 6.94 16.73
C VAL A 62 -13.14 5.98 17.43
N GLY A 63 -14.19 6.50 18.03
CA GLY A 63 -15.05 5.73 18.91
C GLY A 63 -14.24 5.06 20.04
N PRO A 64 -14.36 3.75 20.26
CA PRO A 64 -13.59 3.03 21.26
C PRO A 64 -12.13 2.75 20.86
N ARG A 65 -11.77 2.94 19.61
CA ARG A 65 -10.46 2.55 19.07
C ARG A 65 -9.41 3.62 19.32
N ARG A 66 -8.33 3.23 20.00
CA ARG A 66 -7.11 4.03 20.13
C ARG A 66 -6.18 3.73 18.97
N MET A 67 -5.64 4.75 18.34
CA MET A 67 -4.78 4.62 17.18
C MET A 67 -3.51 5.44 17.41
N LEU A 68 -2.36 4.85 17.11
CA LEU A 68 -1.09 5.53 16.97
C LEU A 68 -0.86 5.79 15.47
N VAL A 69 -0.64 7.04 15.11
CA VAL A 69 -0.21 7.41 13.76
C VAL A 69 1.30 7.59 13.76
N ILE A 70 1.94 6.97 12.78
CA ILE A 70 3.39 6.99 12.59
C ILE A 70 3.66 7.56 11.20
N GLY A 71 4.27 8.73 11.14
CA GLY A 71 4.65 9.42 9.91
C GLY A 71 6.16 9.46 9.67
N GLU A 72 6.97 8.84 10.55
CA GLU A 72 8.41 8.80 10.39
C GLU A 72 8.84 7.56 9.60
N HIS A 73 9.67 7.79 8.57
CA HIS A 73 10.04 6.78 7.58
C HIS A 73 10.69 5.52 8.20
N GLU A 74 11.65 5.71 9.10
CA GLU A 74 12.37 4.56 9.69
C GLU A 74 11.45 3.72 10.59
N ALA A 75 10.58 4.38 11.36
CA ALA A 75 9.61 3.69 12.20
C ALA A 75 8.55 2.97 11.36
N VAL A 76 8.06 3.57 10.29
CA VAL A 76 7.15 2.89 9.35
C VAL A 76 7.83 1.67 8.75
N ALA A 77 9.08 1.78 8.32
CA ALA A 77 9.84 0.65 7.79
C ALA A 77 10.04 -0.47 8.83
N ALA A 78 10.33 -0.12 10.09
CA ALA A 78 10.45 -1.08 11.19
C ALA A 78 9.13 -1.81 11.45
N VAL A 79 8.02 -1.07 11.57
CA VAL A 79 6.66 -1.61 11.75
C VAL A 79 6.27 -2.58 10.64
N LEU A 80 6.57 -2.24 9.38
CA LEU A 80 6.26 -3.09 8.24
C LEU A 80 7.11 -4.38 8.18
N ARG A 81 8.36 -4.33 8.68
CA ARG A 81 9.23 -5.52 8.76
C ARG A 81 8.86 -6.46 9.91
N ASP A 82 8.23 -5.94 10.96
CA ASP A 82 7.88 -6.71 12.16
C ASP A 82 6.66 -7.63 11.97
N ARG A 83 6.20 -7.80 10.75
CA ARG A 83 5.14 -8.75 10.39
C ARG A 83 5.73 -10.15 10.16
N PRO A 84 4.97 -11.17 10.55
CA PRO A 84 3.63 -11.18 11.16
C PRO A 84 3.65 -11.28 12.69
N ASP A 85 4.84 -11.26 13.32
CA ASP A 85 5.01 -11.63 14.72
C ASP A 85 4.68 -10.48 15.69
N GLY A 86 5.27 -9.30 15.49
CA GLY A 86 5.01 -8.14 16.32
C GLY A 86 3.75 -7.38 15.90
N LEU A 87 3.56 -7.19 14.60
CA LEU A 87 2.44 -6.43 14.05
C LEU A 87 1.66 -7.24 13.00
N ARG A 88 0.35 -7.09 13.01
CA ARG A 88 -0.56 -7.81 12.11
C ARG A 88 -1.63 -6.89 11.56
N ARG A 89 -2.31 -7.34 10.52
CA ARG A 89 -3.51 -6.67 10.03
C ARG A 89 -4.65 -6.79 11.03
N THR A 90 -5.59 -5.85 10.95
CA THR A 90 -6.79 -5.88 11.79
C THR A 90 -7.61 -7.13 11.49
N THR A 91 -8.20 -7.71 12.52
CA THR A 91 -9.10 -8.88 12.39
C THR A 91 -10.31 -8.57 11.51
N ARG A 92 -10.75 -7.31 11.46
CA ARG A 92 -11.88 -6.90 10.60
C ARG A 92 -11.67 -7.22 9.12
N LEU A 93 -10.43 -7.12 8.62
CA LEU A 93 -10.15 -7.47 7.23
C LEU A 93 -10.30 -8.98 7.00
N GLU A 94 -9.87 -9.79 7.94
CA GLU A 94 -10.00 -11.26 7.90
C GLU A 94 -11.46 -11.68 7.99
N GLU A 95 -12.25 -11.05 8.87
CA GLU A 95 -13.69 -11.24 9.01
C GLU A 95 -14.43 -10.98 7.69
N ILE A 96 -14.14 -9.85 7.00
CA ILE A 96 -14.75 -9.51 5.71
C ILE A 96 -14.53 -10.62 4.67
N TRP A 97 -13.29 -11.13 4.54
CA TRP A 97 -13.02 -12.23 3.62
C TRP A 97 -13.80 -13.50 3.99
N THR A 98 -13.88 -13.82 5.28
CA THR A 98 -14.63 -14.96 5.79
C THR A 98 -16.13 -14.80 5.55
N GLU A 99 -16.68 -13.62 5.80
CA GLU A 99 -18.09 -13.29 5.51
C GLU A 99 -18.43 -13.46 4.02
N MET A 100 -17.48 -13.18 3.14
CA MET A 100 -17.60 -13.38 1.68
C MET A 100 -17.39 -14.85 1.25
N GLY A 101 -17.13 -15.77 2.18
CA GLY A 101 -16.81 -17.17 1.87
C GLY A 101 -15.44 -17.37 1.21
N LEU A 102 -14.55 -16.38 1.28
CA LEU A 102 -13.24 -16.39 0.66
C LEU A 102 -12.14 -16.60 1.71
N GLN A 103 -11.05 -17.26 1.28
CA GLN A 103 -9.83 -17.33 2.09
C GLN A 103 -9.02 -16.05 1.93
N PRO A 104 -8.52 -15.45 3.04
CA PRO A 104 -7.68 -14.27 2.94
C PRO A 104 -6.42 -14.53 2.10
N GLY A 105 -6.25 -13.78 1.03
CA GLY A 105 -5.00 -13.75 0.26
C GLY A 105 -3.87 -13.07 1.05
N VAL A 106 -2.65 -13.02 0.47
CA VAL A 106 -1.45 -12.45 1.13
C VAL A 106 -1.66 -11.03 1.67
N PHE A 107 -2.57 -10.27 1.09
CA PHE A 107 -2.90 -8.93 1.57
C PHE A 107 -3.67 -8.97 2.91
N GLY A 108 -4.64 -9.86 3.05
CA GLY A 108 -5.52 -9.96 4.23
C GLY A 108 -5.04 -10.93 5.31
N ALA A 109 -4.25 -11.93 4.94
CA ALA A 109 -3.81 -12.99 5.82
C ALA A 109 -2.89 -12.51 6.96
N ASN A 110 -2.88 -13.25 8.06
CA ASN A 110 -2.02 -13.05 9.22
C ASN A 110 -1.24 -14.34 9.55
N GLY A 111 -0.27 -14.24 10.46
CA GLY A 111 0.46 -15.36 11.04
C GLY A 111 1.12 -16.28 10.00
N GLU A 112 1.02 -17.59 10.22
CA GLU A 112 1.66 -18.60 9.38
C GLU A 112 1.04 -18.70 7.98
N SER A 113 -0.27 -18.46 7.84
CA SER A 113 -0.91 -18.37 6.52
C SER A 113 -0.29 -17.27 5.67
N TRP A 114 -0.06 -16.09 6.25
CA TRP A 114 0.63 -15.00 5.58
C TRP A 114 2.08 -15.37 5.21
N ARG A 115 2.85 -16.00 6.10
CA ARG A 115 4.23 -16.40 5.83
C ARG A 115 4.32 -17.33 4.64
N ARG A 116 3.46 -18.34 4.57
CA ARG A 116 3.42 -19.31 3.48
C ARG A 116 3.09 -18.64 2.15
N GLN A 117 2.03 -17.83 2.12
CA GLN A 117 1.63 -17.11 0.92
C GLN A 117 2.68 -16.10 0.48
N ARG A 118 3.27 -15.36 1.44
CA ARG A 118 4.31 -14.37 1.16
C ARG A 118 5.53 -15.00 0.52
N ARG A 119 5.96 -16.17 0.96
CA ARG A 119 7.08 -16.90 0.34
C ARG A 119 6.81 -17.24 -1.12
N MET A 120 5.62 -17.74 -1.42
CA MET A 120 5.22 -18.06 -2.80
C MET A 120 5.23 -16.81 -3.69
N VAL A 121 4.61 -15.74 -3.22
CA VAL A 121 4.57 -14.47 -3.96
C VAL A 121 5.99 -13.93 -4.20
N MET A 122 6.84 -13.93 -3.16
CA MET A 122 8.21 -13.40 -3.29
C MET A 122 9.09 -14.22 -4.22
N ALA A 123 8.84 -15.51 -4.38
CA ALA A 123 9.56 -16.34 -5.36
C ALA A 123 9.27 -15.87 -6.81
N GLY A 124 8.04 -15.44 -7.10
CA GLY A 124 7.69 -14.87 -8.40
C GLY A 124 8.24 -13.46 -8.66
N PHE A 125 8.64 -12.75 -7.60
CA PHE A 125 9.16 -11.37 -7.69
C PHE A 125 10.66 -11.27 -7.36
N ASP A 126 11.41 -12.37 -7.44
CA ASP A 126 12.86 -12.28 -7.32
C ASP A 126 13.49 -11.53 -8.51
N PRO A 127 14.66 -10.89 -8.32
CA PRO A 127 15.27 -10.06 -9.35
C PRO A 127 15.58 -10.79 -10.67
N ALA A 128 15.91 -12.08 -10.61
CA ALA A 128 16.21 -12.86 -11.80
C ALA A 128 14.93 -13.14 -12.60
N HIS A 129 13.83 -13.48 -11.91
CA HIS A 129 12.52 -13.71 -12.51
C HIS A 129 11.98 -12.45 -13.17
N VAL A 130 11.99 -11.32 -12.45
CA VAL A 130 11.56 -10.02 -12.99
C VAL A 130 12.39 -9.61 -14.20
N LYS A 131 13.72 -9.81 -14.14
CA LYS A 131 14.60 -9.51 -15.26
C LYS A 131 14.31 -10.41 -16.47
N GLY A 132 14.07 -11.70 -16.25
CA GLY A 132 13.68 -12.65 -17.29
C GLY A 132 12.33 -12.32 -17.94
N TYR A 133 11.42 -11.73 -17.19
CA TYR A 133 10.10 -11.31 -17.68
C TYR A 133 10.13 -9.99 -18.48
N PHE A 134 11.21 -9.24 -18.46
CA PHE A 134 11.30 -7.94 -19.13
C PHE A 134 10.91 -7.94 -20.62
N PRO A 135 11.26 -8.95 -21.46
CA PRO A 135 10.80 -9.01 -22.85
C PRO A 135 9.28 -9.05 -22.99
N ALA A 136 8.59 -9.79 -22.11
CA ALA A 136 7.12 -9.84 -22.09
C ALA A 136 6.51 -8.49 -21.69
N LEU A 137 7.04 -7.83 -20.65
CA LEU A 137 6.65 -6.46 -20.28
C LEU A 137 6.77 -5.49 -21.45
N ARG A 138 7.88 -5.56 -22.18
CA ARG A 138 8.11 -4.74 -23.38
C ARG A 138 7.05 -4.99 -24.45
N SER A 139 6.68 -6.26 -24.68
CA SER A 139 5.64 -6.62 -25.65
C SER A 139 4.28 -6.03 -25.27
N VAL A 140 3.89 -6.10 -24.00
CA VAL A 140 2.63 -5.49 -23.52
C VAL A 140 2.66 -3.96 -23.71
N ALA A 141 3.78 -3.31 -23.38
CA ALA A 141 3.94 -1.86 -23.58
C ALA A 141 3.85 -1.47 -25.08
N GLN A 142 4.39 -2.29 -25.97
CA GLN A 142 4.30 -2.07 -27.42
C GLN A 142 2.86 -2.20 -27.94
N ARG A 143 2.07 -3.15 -27.41
CA ARG A 143 0.63 -3.27 -27.73
C ARG A 143 -0.14 -2.03 -27.29
N LEU A 144 0.10 -1.51 -26.09
CA LEU A 144 -0.52 -0.28 -25.63
C LEU A 144 -0.16 0.91 -26.53
N ALA A 145 1.12 1.05 -26.87
CA ALA A 145 1.58 2.12 -27.77
C ALA A 145 0.92 2.02 -29.15
N ALA A 146 0.80 0.82 -29.73
CA ALA A 146 0.13 0.60 -31.01
C ALA A 146 -1.36 0.99 -30.94
N ARG A 147 -2.06 0.60 -29.86
CA ARG A 147 -3.46 0.98 -29.64
C ARG A 147 -3.66 2.49 -29.60
N TRP A 148 -2.78 3.21 -28.93
CA TRP A 148 -2.84 4.68 -28.86
C TRP A 148 -2.48 5.35 -30.18
N GLN A 149 -1.52 4.79 -30.93
CA GLN A 149 -1.19 5.27 -32.27
C GLN A 149 -2.37 5.09 -33.24
N ASP A 150 -3.11 3.97 -33.14
CA ASP A 150 -4.31 3.74 -33.94
C ASP A 150 -5.41 4.75 -33.58
N SER A 151 -5.65 4.99 -32.32
CA SER A 151 -6.61 6.01 -31.88
C SER A 151 -6.25 7.40 -32.39
N ALA A 152 -4.95 7.77 -32.32
CA ALA A 152 -4.47 9.05 -32.84
C ALA A 152 -4.66 9.18 -34.36
N ARG A 153 -4.37 8.12 -35.13
CA ARG A 153 -4.57 8.13 -36.59
C ARG A 153 -6.03 8.30 -36.97
N GLN A 154 -6.94 7.79 -36.14
CA GLN A 154 -8.38 7.86 -36.37
C GLN A 154 -9.04 9.10 -35.74
N GLY A 155 -8.26 9.97 -35.10
CA GLY A 155 -8.76 11.13 -34.37
C GLY A 155 -9.66 10.78 -33.18
N ARG A 156 -9.55 9.55 -32.64
CA ARG A 156 -10.35 9.08 -31.51
C ARG A 156 -9.67 9.48 -30.19
N ALA A 157 -10.47 9.94 -29.22
CA ALA A 157 -10.02 10.10 -27.85
C ALA A 157 -9.73 8.73 -27.22
N ILE A 158 -8.71 8.65 -26.38
CA ILE A 158 -8.40 7.46 -25.58
C ILE A 158 -9.08 7.56 -24.22
N ASP A 159 -9.59 6.46 -23.69
CA ASP A 159 -9.89 6.30 -22.28
C ASP A 159 -8.62 5.83 -21.56
N LEU A 160 -7.90 6.78 -20.98
CA LEU A 160 -6.63 6.51 -20.32
C LEU A 160 -6.78 5.51 -19.17
N GLN A 161 -7.84 5.61 -18.37
CA GLN A 161 -8.07 4.75 -17.22
C GLN A 161 -8.35 3.30 -17.67
N ALA A 162 -9.23 3.12 -18.63
CA ALA A 162 -9.55 1.79 -19.15
C ALA A 162 -8.32 1.13 -19.81
N ASP A 163 -7.57 1.86 -20.62
CA ASP A 163 -6.37 1.33 -21.29
C ASP A 163 -5.26 0.97 -20.30
N LEU A 164 -5.03 1.79 -19.28
CA LEU A 164 -4.05 1.48 -18.21
C LEU A 164 -4.51 0.30 -17.34
N MET A 165 -5.80 0.13 -17.11
CA MET A 165 -6.34 -1.05 -16.42
C MET A 165 -6.01 -2.31 -17.21
N ARG A 166 -6.31 -2.35 -18.51
CA ARG A 166 -5.99 -3.45 -19.43
C ARG A 166 -4.48 -3.76 -19.45
N TYR A 167 -3.67 -2.70 -19.55
CA TYR A 167 -2.21 -2.81 -19.51
C TYR A 167 -1.70 -3.48 -18.23
N THR A 168 -2.25 -3.10 -17.08
CA THR A 168 -1.84 -3.69 -15.79
C THR A 168 -2.29 -5.14 -15.66
N VAL A 169 -3.49 -5.49 -16.14
CA VAL A 169 -3.99 -6.87 -16.14
C VAL A 169 -3.10 -7.75 -17.03
N ASP A 170 -2.82 -7.36 -18.27
CA ASP A 170 -1.96 -8.10 -19.19
C ASP A 170 -0.54 -8.29 -18.61
N THR A 171 -0.01 -7.25 -17.96
CA THR A 171 1.31 -7.28 -17.34
C THR A 171 1.37 -8.25 -16.15
N ILE A 172 0.40 -8.18 -15.24
CA ILE A 172 0.42 -8.97 -14.00
C ILE A 172 0.03 -10.41 -14.26
N ALA A 173 -0.91 -10.68 -15.17
CA ALA A 173 -1.31 -12.03 -15.51
C ALA A 173 -0.11 -12.85 -16.03
N GLY A 174 0.71 -12.27 -16.89
CA GLY A 174 1.93 -12.92 -17.37
C GLY A 174 2.98 -13.11 -16.29
N LEU A 175 3.27 -12.06 -15.50
CA LEU A 175 4.31 -12.11 -14.48
C LEU A 175 3.98 -13.06 -13.32
N ALA A 176 2.74 -12.99 -12.82
CA ALA A 176 2.36 -13.71 -11.61
C ALA A 176 1.83 -15.13 -11.88
N PHE A 177 1.24 -15.36 -13.05
CA PHE A 177 0.53 -16.62 -13.37
C PHE A 177 1.06 -17.31 -14.62
N GLY A 178 1.95 -16.70 -15.39
CA GLY A 178 2.44 -17.22 -16.67
C GLY A 178 1.36 -17.28 -17.74
N ALA A 179 0.24 -16.55 -17.57
CA ALA A 179 -0.88 -16.56 -18.48
C ALA A 179 -0.71 -15.49 -19.57
N GLU A 180 -0.73 -15.89 -20.85
CA GLU A 180 -0.84 -14.92 -21.93
C GLU A 180 -2.26 -14.39 -22.02
N VAL A 181 -2.46 -13.17 -21.57
CA VAL A 181 -3.72 -12.43 -21.66
C VAL A 181 -3.51 -11.23 -22.58
N ASN A 182 -4.50 -10.90 -23.39
CA ASN A 182 -4.44 -9.78 -24.32
C ASN A 182 -5.73 -8.94 -24.29
N THR A 183 -5.97 -8.31 -23.14
CA THR A 183 -7.13 -7.41 -22.96
C THR A 183 -6.97 -6.10 -23.74
N LEU A 184 -5.72 -5.72 -24.08
CA LEU A 184 -5.42 -4.55 -24.92
C LEU A 184 -5.86 -4.74 -26.39
N GLY A 185 -6.04 -5.98 -26.84
CA GLY A 185 -6.44 -6.31 -28.21
C GLY A 185 -7.95 -6.23 -28.46
N SER A 186 -8.78 -6.01 -27.43
CA SER A 186 -10.23 -5.90 -27.57
C SER A 186 -10.77 -4.68 -26.82
N ASP A 187 -11.98 -4.25 -27.21
CA ASP A 187 -12.75 -3.22 -26.49
C ASP A 187 -13.82 -3.85 -25.56
N GLU A 188 -13.90 -5.18 -25.54
CA GLU A 188 -14.81 -5.90 -24.65
C GLU A 188 -14.41 -5.67 -23.17
N ASP A 189 -15.40 -5.52 -22.32
CA ASP A 189 -15.20 -5.43 -20.87
C ASP A 189 -14.87 -6.85 -20.37
N VAL A 190 -13.60 -7.08 -20.07
CA VAL A 190 -13.07 -8.39 -19.66
C VAL A 190 -12.78 -8.41 -18.14
N ILE A 191 -13.18 -7.36 -17.41
CA ILE A 191 -12.88 -7.19 -15.98
C ILE A 191 -14.17 -7.04 -15.20
#